data_776c275b7d8bc5cd773986a8b01ef643
#
_entry.id   776c275b7d8bc5cd773986a8b01ef643
#
_cell.length_a   1.000
_cell.length_b   1.000
_cell.length_c   1.000
_cell.angle_alpha   90.00
_cell.angle_beta   90.00
_cell.angle_gamma   90.00
#
_symmetry.space_group_name_H-M   'P 1'
#
loop_
_entity.id
_entity.type
_entity.pdbx_description
1 polymer ?
#
loop_
_entity_poly.entity_id
_entity_poly.type
_entity_poly.pdbx_seq_one_letter_code
_entity_poly.pdbx_strand_id
1 'polypeptide(L)'
;SRRQRQMCIRDRLTDLTAADKWILSKVNDLAKEVTENMDKYELGIALQKVYDFVWEEFCDWYIEMVKPRLWNDEDQTKAAAIWTLKTVLINSLKLLHPFMPFITEEIFCNLQDEEPSIMISSWPVYKEEWNFAEDEHAVEVIKEAVRAIRNVRTSMNVPPSRKAKVFVVTEDADLTDIFENSRVFFSTCLLYTSDAADD
;
A
#
# COMPACT_ATOMS: atom_id res chain seq x y z
N SER A 1 -23.49 15.72 -6.14
CA SER A 1 -22.98 17.06 -6.44
C SER A 1 -21.48 17.12 -6.17
N ARG A 2 -20.71 17.90 -6.95
CA ARG A 2 -19.24 18.05 -6.81
C ARG A 2 -18.82 18.46 -5.37
N ARG A 3 -19.62 19.26 -4.68
CA ARG A 3 -19.39 19.66 -3.27
C ARG A 3 -19.54 18.51 -2.28
N GLN A 4 -20.49 17.60 -2.49
CA GLN A 4 -20.66 16.42 -1.64
C GLN A 4 -19.51 15.42 -1.83
N ARG A 5 -18.96 15.28 -3.06
CA ARG A 5 -17.77 14.45 -3.33
C ARG A 5 -16.53 15.01 -2.65
N GLN A 6 -16.29 16.32 -2.67
CA GLN A 6 -15.15 16.94 -1.98
C GLN A 6 -15.28 16.85 -0.45
N MET A 7 -16.48 16.97 0.12
CA MET A 7 -16.70 16.74 1.55
C MET A 7 -16.42 15.28 1.95
N CYS A 8 -16.91 14.30 1.18
CA CYS A 8 -16.62 12.88 1.44
C CYS A 8 -15.13 12.51 1.33
N ILE A 9 -14.36 13.18 0.48
CA ILE A 9 -12.91 12.96 0.37
C ILE A 9 -12.19 13.57 1.58
N ARG A 10 -12.59 14.76 2.01
CA ARG A 10 -11.96 15.46 3.13
C ARG A 10 -12.23 14.78 4.48
N ASP A 11 -13.43 14.26 4.69
CA ASP A 11 -13.79 13.50 5.90
C ASP A 11 -13.06 12.14 5.95
N ARG A 12 -12.73 11.54 4.80
CA ARG A 12 -12.00 10.26 4.72
C ARG A 12 -10.50 10.40 4.97
N LEU A 13 -9.91 11.56 4.72
CA LEU A 13 -8.50 11.81 5.01
C LEU A 13 -8.20 11.89 6.51
N THR A 14 -9.21 12.08 7.36
CA THR A 14 -9.04 12.13 8.83
C THR A 14 -8.91 10.75 9.46
N ASP A 15 -9.40 9.68 8.80
CA ASP A 15 -9.44 8.32 9.32
C ASP A 15 -8.36 7.41 8.71
N LEU A 16 -7.42 7.99 7.93
CA LEU A 16 -6.30 7.26 7.34
C LEU A 16 -5.30 6.85 8.42
N THR A 17 -4.94 5.59 8.42
CA THR A 17 -3.83 5.07 9.23
C THR A 17 -2.49 5.37 8.58
N ALA A 18 -1.38 5.21 9.32
CA ALA A 18 -0.03 5.36 8.77
C ALA A 18 0.22 4.47 7.53
N ALA A 19 -0.33 3.24 7.51
CA ALA A 19 -0.24 2.36 6.36
C ALA A 19 -0.98 2.92 5.12
N ASP A 20 -2.17 3.51 5.32
CA ASP A 20 -2.94 4.13 4.22
C ASP A 20 -2.19 5.33 3.64
N LYS A 21 -1.65 6.19 4.48
CA LYS A 21 -0.88 7.36 4.09
C LYS A 21 0.42 6.97 3.37
N TRP A 22 1.13 5.97 3.91
CA TRP A 22 2.33 5.43 3.29
C TRP A 22 2.08 4.96 1.86
N ILE A 23 1.06 4.13 1.60
CA ILE A 23 0.82 3.61 0.26
C ILE A 23 0.29 4.68 -0.70
N LEU A 24 -0.46 5.69 -0.19
CA LEU A 24 -0.87 6.86 -0.97
C LEU A 24 0.34 7.71 -1.38
N SER A 25 1.31 7.90 -0.48
CA SER A 25 2.56 8.59 -0.79
C SER A 25 3.36 7.82 -1.85
N LYS A 26 3.50 6.51 -1.70
CA LYS A 26 4.20 5.65 -2.68
C LYS A 26 3.56 5.67 -4.08
N VAL A 27 2.24 5.57 -4.20
CA VAL A 27 1.57 5.65 -5.51
C VAL A 27 1.64 7.05 -6.12
N ASN A 28 1.70 8.08 -5.28
CA ASN A 28 1.87 9.47 -5.69
C ASN A 28 3.25 9.72 -6.32
N ASP A 29 4.31 9.24 -5.68
CA ASP A 29 5.68 9.30 -6.21
C ASP A 29 5.82 8.44 -7.47
N LEU A 30 5.21 7.24 -7.48
CA LEU A 30 5.17 6.39 -8.67
C LEU A 30 4.56 7.12 -9.87
N ALA A 31 3.46 7.85 -9.69
CA ALA A 31 2.82 8.60 -10.78
C ALA A 31 3.77 9.65 -11.39
N LYS A 32 4.54 10.34 -10.55
CA LYS A 32 5.56 11.28 -10.99
C LYS A 32 6.69 10.58 -11.75
N GLU A 33 7.29 9.56 -11.15
CA GLU A 33 8.42 8.84 -11.72
C GLU A 33 8.08 8.15 -13.05
N VAL A 34 6.91 7.50 -13.13
CA VAL A 34 6.43 6.87 -14.37
C VAL A 34 6.23 7.90 -15.46
N THR A 35 5.61 9.04 -15.14
CA THR A 35 5.42 10.14 -16.12
C THR A 35 6.76 10.65 -16.63
N GLU A 36 7.71 10.92 -15.74
CA GLU A 36 9.05 11.40 -16.11
C GLU A 36 9.82 10.40 -17.00
N ASN A 37 9.71 9.09 -16.72
CA ASN A 37 10.34 8.06 -17.53
C ASN A 37 9.65 7.91 -18.91
N MET A 38 8.32 8.01 -18.96
CA MET A 38 7.58 7.99 -20.22
C MET A 38 7.94 9.19 -21.11
N ASP A 39 8.08 10.39 -20.54
CA ASP A 39 8.49 11.60 -21.26
C ASP A 39 9.91 11.47 -21.84
N LYS A 40 10.75 10.69 -21.20
CA LYS A 40 12.11 10.35 -21.70
C LYS A 40 12.15 9.14 -22.65
N TYR A 41 10.99 8.56 -22.98
CA TYR A 41 10.87 7.31 -23.77
C TYR A 41 11.52 6.09 -23.10
N GLU A 42 11.72 6.10 -21.80
CA GLU A 42 12.27 5.00 -20.99
C GLU A 42 11.15 4.03 -20.56
N LEU A 43 10.43 3.50 -21.55
CA LEU A 43 9.18 2.74 -21.32
C LEU A 43 9.41 1.46 -20.49
N GLY A 44 10.54 0.79 -20.67
CA GLY A 44 10.91 -0.39 -19.90
C GLY A 44 11.09 -0.08 -18.40
N ILE A 45 11.71 1.07 -18.09
CA ILE A 45 11.90 1.53 -16.70
C ILE A 45 10.55 1.92 -16.08
N ALA A 46 9.72 2.65 -16.83
CA ALA A 46 8.38 3.02 -16.40
C ALA A 46 7.54 1.79 -16.03
N LEU A 47 7.51 0.77 -16.91
CA LEU A 47 6.79 -0.48 -16.67
C LEU A 47 7.33 -1.23 -15.45
N GLN A 48 8.66 -1.33 -15.30
CA GLN A 48 9.28 -2.02 -14.17
C GLN A 48 8.90 -1.36 -12.84
N LYS A 49 8.90 -0.03 -12.78
CA LYS A 49 8.48 0.70 -11.56
C LYS A 49 7.03 0.41 -11.17
N VAL A 50 6.11 0.34 -12.14
CA VAL A 50 4.71 -0.02 -11.86
C VAL A 50 4.63 -1.46 -11.37
N TYR A 51 5.38 -2.39 -11.99
CA TYR A 51 5.41 -3.79 -11.58
C TYR A 51 5.92 -3.94 -10.14
N ASP A 52 7.07 -3.35 -9.82
CA ASP A 52 7.69 -3.43 -8.49
C ASP A 52 6.75 -2.84 -7.43
N PHE A 53 6.14 -1.69 -7.70
CA PHE A 53 5.18 -1.09 -6.78
C PHE A 53 3.96 -1.98 -6.53
N VAL A 54 3.34 -2.52 -7.61
CA VAL A 54 2.13 -3.35 -7.46
C VAL A 54 2.46 -4.62 -6.71
N TRP A 55 3.58 -5.25 -7.02
CA TRP A 55 3.93 -6.55 -6.44
C TRP A 55 4.50 -6.41 -5.03
N GLU A 56 5.54 -5.59 -4.86
CA GLU A 56 6.27 -5.51 -3.61
C GLU A 56 5.58 -4.62 -2.56
N GLU A 57 5.09 -3.43 -2.97
CA GLU A 57 4.54 -2.47 -2.00
C GLU A 57 3.04 -2.70 -1.76
N PHE A 58 2.27 -2.83 -2.83
CA PHE A 58 0.82 -2.94 -2.72
C PHE A 58 0.37 -4.34 -2.31
N CYS A 59 0.81 -5.40 -3.01
CA CYS A 59 0.37 -6.76 -2.73
C CYS A 59 1.04 -7.36 -1.49
N ASP A 60 2.39 -7.30 -1.40
CA ASP A 60 3.12 -7.98 -0.33
C ASP A 60 3.00 -7.28 1.03
N TRP A 61 2.86 -5.95 1.03
CA TRP A 61 2.80 -5.21 2.27
C TRP A 61 1.42 -4.61 2.56
N TYR A 62 0.92 -3.72 1.70
CA TYR A 62 -0.27 -2.96 2.04
C TYR A 62 -1.51 -3.85 2.20
N ILE A 63 -1.74 -4.79 1.29
CA ILE A 63 -2.88 -5.71 1.39
C ILE A 63 -2.81 -6.51 2.69
N GLU A 64 -1.63 -7.01 3.07
CA GLU A 64 -1.46 -7.74 4.34
C GLU A 64 -1.72 -6.86 5.56
N MET A 65 -1.30 -5.59 5.52
CA MET A 65 -1.54 -4.62 6.59
C MET A 65 -3.02 -4.34 6.83
N VAL A 66 -3.82 -4.31 5.77
CA VAL A 66 -5.24 -3.93 5.89
C VAL A 66 -6.18 -5.10 6.08
N LYS A 67 -5.77 -6.34 5.81
CA LYS A 67 -6.60 -7.55 6.01
C LYS A 67 -7.33 -7.61 7.36
N PRO A 68 -6.68 -7.39 8.52
CA PRO A 68 -7.36 -7.43 9.81
C PRO A 68 -8.50 -6.40 9.93
N ARG A 69 -8.32 -5.21 9.33
CA ARG A 69 -9.33 -4.14 9.31
C ARG A 69 -10.51 -4.49 8.40
N LEU A 70 -10.26 -5.17 7.29
CA LEU A 70 -11.30 -5.58 6.35
C LEU A 70 -12.20 -6.68 6.91
N TRP A 71 -11.63 -7.58 7.71
CA TRP A 71 -12.38 -8.69 8.32
C TRP A 71 -13.13 -8.30 9.59
N ASN A 72 -12.80 -7.15 10.19
CA ASN A 72 -13.50 -6.65 11.35
C ASN A 72 -14.58 -5.63 10.93
N ASP A 73 -15.84 -6.01 11.06
CA ASP A 73 -16.96 -5.14 10.67
C ASP A 73 -17.17 -3.96 11.63
N GLU A 74 -16.62 -4.04 12.84
CA GLU A 74 -16.70 -2.97 13.84
C GLU A 74 -15.56 -1.94 13.72
N ASP A 75 -14.58 -2.18 12.81
CA ASP A 75 -13.44 -1.27 12.63
C ASP A 75 -13.88 0.01 11.93
N GLN A 76 -13.80 1.12 12.64
CA GLN A 76 -14.19 2.44 12.13
C GLN A 76 -13.32 2.90 10.95
N THR A 77 -12.10 2.38 10.84
CA THR A 77 -11.17 2.72 9.76
C THR A 77 -11.33 1.84 8.52
N LYS A 78 -12.23 0.84 8.52
CA LYS A 78 -12.50 -0.07 7.41
C LYS A 78 -12.87 0.67 6.11
N ALA A 79 -13.70 1.71 6.22
CA ALA A 79 -14.10 2.50 5.05
C ALA A 79 -12.93 3.25 4.41
N ALA A 80 -12.01 3.76 5.25
CA ALA A 80 -10.77 4.40 4.78
C ALA A 80 -9.84 3.38 4.09
N ALA A 81 -9.70 2.18 4.63
CA ALA A 81 -8.92 1.11 4.02
C ALA A 81 -9.45 0.71 2.64
N ILE A 82 -10.78 0.50 2.50
CA ILE A 82 -11.42 0.16 1.22
C ILE A 82 -11.23 1.28 0.20
N TRP A 83 -11.39 2.54 0.62
CA TRP A 83 -11.17 3.69 -0.25
C TRP A 83 -9.72 3.78 -0.72
N THR A 84 -8.76 3.58 0.17
CA THR A 84 -7.33 3.61 -0.16
C THR A 84 -6.98 2.46 -1.12
N LEU A 85 -7.43 1.22 -0.84
CA LEU A 85 -7.25 0.07 -1.74
C LEU A 85 -7.75 0.38 -3.15
N LYS A 86 -9.01 0.88 -3.25
CA LYS A 86 -9.61 1.24 -4.53
C LYS A 86 -8.83 2.35 -5.24
N THR A 87 -8.45 3.38 -4.51
CA THR A 87 -7.73 4.53 -5.04
C THR A 87 -6.34 4.13 -5.58
N VAL A 88 -5.58 3.37 -4.81
CA VAL A 88 -4.25 2.90 -5.21
C VAL A 88 -4.34 1.97 -6.41
N LEU A 89 -5.28 1.02 -6.40
CA LEU A 89 -5.47 0.09 -7.52
C LEU A 89 -5.87 0.83 -8.80
N ILE A 90 -6.81 1.77 -8.74
CA ILE A 90 -7.23 2.57 -9.91
C ILE A 90 -6.06 3.37 -10.48
N ASN A 91 -5.26 4.02 -9.64
CA ASN A 91 -4.08 4.76 -10.12
C ASN A 91 -3.05 3.83 -10.74
N SER A 92 -2.80 2.66 -10.14
CA SER A 92 -1.91 1.65 -10.71
C SER A 92 -2.39 1.13 -12.07
N LEU A 93 -3.70 0.88 -12.22
CA LEU A 93 -4.28 0.47 -13.51
C LEU A 93 -4.12 1.55 -14.57
N LYS A 94 -4.30 2.82 -14.22
CA LYS A 94 -4.10 3.95 -15.14
C LYS A 94 -2.64 4.04 -15.61
N LEU A 95 -1.68 3.89 -14.69
CA LEU A 95 -0.26 3.89 -15.04
C LEU A 95 0.16 2.68 -15.88
N LEU A 96 -0.50 1.54 -15.68
CA LEU A 96 -0.24 0.30 -16.41
C LEU A 96 -0.94 0.25 -17.78
N HIS A 97 -2.01 1.03 -17.96
CA HIS A 97 -2.88 0.95 -19.14
C HIS A 97 -2.16 1.11 -20.49
N PRO A 98 -1.18 2.01 -20.67
CA PRO A 98 -0.42 2.11 -21.92
C PRO A 98 0.29 0.83 -22.34
N PHE A 99 0.59 -0.05 -21.39
CA PHE A 99 1.33 -1.30 -21.63
C PHE A 99 0.40 -2.52 -21.75
N MET A 100 -0.73 -2.51 -21.02
CA MET A 100 -1.66 -3.63 -20.92
C MET A 100 -3.13 -3.17 -21.04
N PRO A 101 -3.55 -2.63 -22.18
CA PRO A 101 -4.82 -1.91 -22.30
C PRO A 101 -6.06 -2.77 -22.02
N PHE A 102 -6.09 -4.02 -22.47
CA PHE A 102 -7.29 -4.86 -22.37
C PHE A 102 -7.62 -5.26 -20.93
N ILE A 103 -6.64 -5.78 -20.21
CA ILE A 103 -6.85 -6.25 -18.84
C ILE A 103 -7.11 -5.09 -17.86
N THR A 104 -6.44 -3.96 -18.06
CA THR A 104 -6.63 -2.79 -17.21
C THR A 104 -7.98 -2.15 -17.43
N GLU A 105 -8.50 -2.11 -18.65
CA GLU A 105 -9.86 -1.67 -18.97
C GLU A 105 -10.89 -2.55 -18.27
N GLU A 106 -10.77 -3.87 -18.42
CA GLU A 106 -11.72 -4.84 -17.85
C GLU A 106 -11.79 -4.70 -16.32
N ILE A 107 -10.63 -4.64 -15.66
CA ILE A 107 -10.59 -4.49 -14.20
C ILE A 107 -11.15 -3.13 -13.79
N PHE A 108 -10.79 -2.05 -14.48
CA PHE A 108 -11.22 -0.70 -14.16
C PHE A 108 -12.75 -0.57 -14.24
N CYS A 109 -13.38 -1.07 -15.30
CA CYS A 109 -14.84 -1.03 -15.47
C CYS A 109 -15.58 -1.86 -14.41
N ASN A 110 -14.97 -2.93 -13.89
CA ASN A 110 -15.56 -3.73 -12.80
C ASN A 110 -15.35 -3.11 -11.40
N LEU A 111 -14.38 -2.21 -11.23
CA LEU A 111 -14.09 -1.57 -9.93
C LEU A 111 -14.94 -0.34 -9.65
N GLN A 112 -15.43 0.33 -10.69
CA GLN A 112 -16.13 1.60 -10.54
C GLN A 112 -17.12 1.82 -11.70
N ASP A 113 -18.17 2.61 -11.44
CA ASP A 113 -19.23 2.96 -12.41
C ASP A 113 -19.23 4.45 -12.77
N GLU A 114 -18.23 5.21 -12.28
CA GLU A 114 -18.21 6.67 -12.42
C GLU A 114 -17.71 7.12 -13.80
N GLU A 115 -16.77 6.38 -14.35
CA GLU A 115 -16.16 6.65 -15.67
C GLU A 115 -16.37 5.41 -16.57
N PRO A 116 -16.88 5.59 -17.80
CA PRO A 116 -17.23 4.46 -18.66
C PRO A 116 -16.04 3.72 -19.25
N SER A 117 -14.84 4.30 -19.21
CA SER A 117 -13.61 3.69 -19.72
C SER A 117 -12.39 4.35 -19.10
N ILE A 118 -11.33 3.57 -18.87
CA ILE A 118 -10.03 4.07 -18.41
C ILE A 118 -9.36 4.99 -19.45
N MET A 119 -9.66 4.77 -20.74
CA MET A 119 -9.13 5.54 -21.87
C MET A 119 -9.46 7.04 -21.81
N ILE A 120 -10.60 7.40 -21.24
CA ILE A 120 -11.03 8.79 -21.11
C ILE A 120 -10.82 9.34 -19.70
N SER A 121 -10.27 8.53 -18.80
CA SER A 121 -9.97 8.95 -17.44
C SER A 121 -8.72 9.82 -17.40
N SER A 122 -8.63 10.69 -16.38
CA SER A 122 -7.45 11.53 -16.19
C SER A 122 -6.23 10.70 -15.80
N TRP A 123 -5.08 11.04 -16.40
CA TRP A 123 -3.79 10.48 -16.00
C TRP A 123 -3.47 10.84 -14.54
N PRO A 124 -2.89 9.91 -13.76
CA PRO A 124 -2.47 10.20 -12.40
C PRO A 124 -1.41 11.30 -12.36
N VAL A 125 -1.63 12.30 -11.52
CA VAL A 125 -0.69 13.41 -11.32
C VAL A 125 -0.25 13.46 -9.87
N TYR A 126 1.01 13.82 -9.65
CA TYR A 126 1.54 14.05 -8.31
C TYR A 126 0.74 15.11 -7.56
N LYS A 127 0.45 14.85 -6.29
CA LYS A 127 -0.30 15.74 -5.39
C LYS A 127 0.51 15.97 -4.13
N GLU A 128 0.85 17.22 -3.84
CA GLU A 128 1.60 17.59 -2.64
C GLU A 128 0.90 17.17 -1.34
N GLU A 129 -0.43 17.18 -1.34
CA GLU A 129 -1.28 16.78 -0.21
C GLU A 129 -1.21 15.28 0.14
N TRP A 130 -0.61 14.47 -0.74
CA TRP A 130 -0.39 13.03 -0.54
C TRP A 130 1.07 12.70 -0.20
N ASN A 131 1.86 13.69 0.15
CA ASN A 131 3.22 13.50 0.64
C ASN A 131 3.19 13.37 2.17
N PHE A 132 3.27 12.15 2.67
CA PHE A 132 3.23 11.80 4.09
C PHE A 132 4.58 11.26 4.57
N ALA A 133 5.62 12.07 4.51
CA ALA A 133 7.00 11.65 4.77
C ALA A 133 7.22 11.01 6.16
N GLU A 134 6.54 11.49 7.20
CA GLU A 134 6.65 10.93 8.57
C GLU A 134 6.04 9.53 8.64
N ASP A 135 4.82 9.36 8.12
CA ASP A 135 4.14 8.06 8.09
C ASP A 135 4.89 7.07 7.17
N GLU A 136 5.48 7.56 6.09
CA GLU A 136 6.32 6.76 5.20
C GLU A 136 7.54 6.23 5.91
N HIS A 137 8.26 7.09 6.62
CA HIS A 137 9.41 6.68 7.42
C HIS A 137 9.03 5.63 8.48
N ALA A 138 7.92 5.84 9.19
CA ALA A 138 7.45 4.91 10.20
C ALA A 138 7.19 3.51 9.65
N VAL A 139 6.52 3.42 8.50
CA VAL A 139 6.22 2.12 7.86
C VAL A 139 7.49 1.45 7.33
N GLU A 140 8.44 2.20 6.75
CA GLU A 140 9.70 1.61 6.29
C GLU A 140 10.53 1.04 7.44
N VAL A 141 10.61 1.72 8.58
CA VAL A 141 11.27 1.18 9.80
C VAL A 141 10.65 -0.16 10.22
N ILE A 142 9.32 -0.26 10.20
CA ILE A 142 8.63 -1.51 10.54
C ILE A 142 8.91 -2.61 9.51
N LYS A 143 8.91 -2.29 8.22
CA LYS A 143 9.24 -3.23 7.15
C LYS A 143 10.65 -3.79 7.32
N GLU A 144 11.62 -2.93 7.62
CA GLU A 144 13.01 -3.34 7.89
C GLU A 144 13.11 -4.27 9.10
N ALA A 145 12.43 -3.94 10.20
CA ALA A 145 12.40 -4.77 11.40
C ALA A 145 11.78 -6.15 11.12
N VAL A 146 10.66 -6.20 10.38
CA VAL A 146 10.02 -7.46 9.97
C VAL A 146 10.95 -8.29 9.09
N ARG A 147 11.61 -7.66 8.10
CA ARG A 147 12.58 -8.34 7.22
C ARG A 147 13.75 -8.91 8.02
N ALA A 148 14.30 -8.14 8.96
CA ALA A 148 15.41 -8.59 9.81
C ALA A 148 15.00 -9.82 10.65
N ILE A 149 13.82 -9.80 11.27
CA ILE A 149 13.31 -10.92 12.06
C ILE A 149 13.07 -12.16 11.19
N ARG A 150 12.47 -12.01 10.00
CA ARG A 150 12.28 -13.11 9.06
C ARG A 150 13.61 -13.74 8.64
N ASN A 151 14.61 -12.93 8.34
CA ASN A 151 15.95 -13.38 7.97
C ASN A 151 16.62 -14.17 9.11
N VAL A 152 16.55 -13.69 10.36
CA VAL A 152 17.06 -14.42 11.53
C VAL A 152 16.33 -15.75 11.71
N ARG A 153 15.01 -15.77 11.60
CA ARG A 153 14.23 -17.02 11.69
C ARG A 153 14.62 -18.04 10.63
N THR A 154 14.81 -17.58 9.39
CA THR A 154 15.25 -18.43 8.28
C THR A 154 16.65 -18.99 8.53
N SER A 155 17.60 -18.16 8.97
CA SER A 155 18.97 -18.59 9.26
C SER A 155 19.04 -19.61 10.42
N MET A 156 18.09 -19.54 11.36
CA MET A 156 17.97 -20.44 12.49
C MET A 156 17.07 -21.65 12.22
N ASN A 157 16.58 -21.82 10.98
CA ASN A 157 15.63 -22.86 10.59
C ASN A 157 14.39 -22.92 11.50
N VAL A 158 13.89 -21.77 11.94
CA VAL A 158 12.67 -21.70 12.76
C VAL A 158 11.47 -21.74 11.83
N PRO A 159 10.59 -22.75 11.92
CA PRO A 159 9.43 -22.85 11.06
C PRO A 159 8.48 -21.65 11.25
N PRO A 160 7.83 -21.18 10.18
CA PRO A 160 6.91 -20.03 10.22
C PRO A 160 5.80 -20.16 11.26
N SER A 161 5.25 -21.36 11.44
CA SER A 161 4.18 -21.68 12.40
C SER A 161 4.60 -21.54 13.87
N ARG A 162 5.91 -21.52 14.17
CA ARG A 162 6.39 -21.43 15.54
C ARG A 162 6.30 -19.99 16.05
N LYS A 163 5.45 -19.77 17.04
CA LYS A 163 5.33 -18.47 17.73
C LYS A 163 6.62 -18.16 18.49
N ALA A 164 7.14 -16.95 18.32
CA ALA A 164 8.28 -16.45 19.06
C ALA A 164 7.91 -15.15 19.78
N LYS A 165 8.51 -14.91 20.94
CA LYS A 165 8.42 -13.59 21.58
C LYS A 165 9.49 -12.70 21.00
N VAL A 166 9.10 -11.52 20.57
CA VAL A 166 10.00 -10.48 20.09
C VAL A 166 10.02 -9.36 21.10
N PHE A 167 11.21 -8.94 21.51
CA PHE A 167 11.43 -7.80 22.37
C PHE A 167 12.12 -6.73 21.54
N VAL A 168 11.50 -5.56 21.42
CA VAL A 168 12.11 -4.39 20.81
C VAL A 168 12.70 -3.57 21.95
N VAL A 169 14.01 -3.32 21.91
CA VAL A 169 14.71 -2.49 22.88
C VAL A 169 15.31 -1.32 22.13
N THR A 170 14.89 -0.12 22.47
CA THR A 170 15.38 1.13 21.89
C THR A 170 15.44 2.21 22.96
N GLU A 171 16.40 3.11 22.84
CA GLU A 171 16.50 4.33 23.65
C GLU A 171 15.84 5.54 22.98
N ASP A 172 15.41 5.36 21.72
CA ASP A 172 14.77 6.39 20.91
C ASP A 172 13.24 6.41 21.16
N ALA A 173 12.72 7.55 21.58
CA ALA A 173 11.32 7.74 21.88
C ALA A 173 10.45 7.64 20.59
N ASP A 174 10.94 8.18 19.47
CA ASP A 174 10.20 8.16 18.20
C ASP A 174 10.04 6.72 17.69
N LEU A 175 11.10 5.91 17.78
CA LEU A 175 11.02 4.49 17.45
C LEU A 175 10.08 3.73 18.39
N THR A 176 10.07 4.06 19.67
CA THR A 176 9.14 3.45 20.63
C THR A 176 7.71 3.70 20.22
N ASP A 177 7.36 4.94 19.90
CA ASP A 177 6.01 5.33 19.47
C ASP A 177 5.61 4.65 18.14
N ILE A 178 6.53 4.53 17.19
CA ILE A 178 6.29 3.82 15.93
C ILE A 178 5.93 2.35 16.19
N PHE A 179 6.70 1.64 17.01
CA PHE A 179 6.44 0.23 17.31
C PHE A 179 5.19 0.03 18.16
N GLU A 180 4.90 0.90 19.12
CA GLU A 180 3.68 0.84 19.94
C GLU A 180 2.42 1.02 19.07
N ASN A 181 2.40 2.02 18.20
CA ASN A 181 1.28 2.31 17.31
C ASN A 181 1.09 1.23 16.23
N SER A 182 2.14 0.48 15.91
CA SER A 182 2.13 -0.54 14.86
C SER A 182 2.10 -1.97 15.39
N ARG A 183 1.83 -2.18 16.66
CA ARG A 183 1.84 -3.50 17.33
C ARG A 183 1.04 -4.57 16.61
N VAL A 184 -0.19 -4.24 16.21
CA VAL A 184 -1.11 -5.18 15.55
C VAL A 184 -0.52 -5.61 14.21
N PHE A 185 -0.05 -4.65 13.43
CA PHE A 185 0.58 -4.91 12.13
C PHE A 185 1.86 -5.72 12.27
N PHE A 186 2.74 -5.33 13.18
CA PHE A 186 4.00 -6.03 13.45
C PHE A 186 3.76 -7.49 13.85
N SER A 187 2.76 -7.74 14.70
CA SER A 187 2.39 -9.10 15.10
C SER A 187 1.80 -9.89 13.92
N THR A 188 0.98 -9.28 13.10
CA THR A 188 0.38 -9.92 11.92
C THR A 188 1.43 -10.32 10.90
N CYS A 189 2.35 -9.42 10.56
CA CYS A 189 3.41 -9.68 9.59
C CYS A 189 4.45 -10.72 10.05
N LEU A 190 4.61 -10.91 11.36
CA LEU A 190 5.51 -11.93 11.92
C LEU A 190 4.83 -13.29 12.08
N LEU A 191 3.51 -13.32 12.24
CA LEU A 191 2.72 -14.54 12.39
C LEU A 191 2.22 -15.08 11.06
N TYR A 192 2.10 -14.22 10.04
CA TYR A 192 1.56 -14.56 8.72
C TYR A 192 2.71 -14.83 7.73
N THR A 193 3.37 -15.93 7.88
CA THR A 193 3.90 -16.64 6.74
C THR A 193 2.87 -17.73 6.46
N SER A 194 1.79 -17.38 5.76
CA SER A 194 0.80 -18.35 5.37
C SER A 194 1.36 -19.24 4.28
N ASP A 195 1.25 -20.48 4.47
CA ASP A 195 0.92 -21.55 3.57
C ASP A 195 0.31 -21.10 2.22
N ALA A 196 1.18 -20.71 1.32
CA ALA A 196 0.85 -20.60 -0.10
C ALA A 196 1.85 -21.38 -0.95
N ALA A 197 2.47 -22.42 -0.37
CA ALA A 197 3.39 -23.28 -1.07
C ALA A 197 3.42 -24.69 -0.45
N ASP A 198 2.24 -25.31 -0.25
CA ASP A 198 2.13 -26.75 -0.09
C ASP A 198 0.76 -27.18 -0.67
N ASP A 199 0.74 -27.31 -2.02
CA ASP A 199 -0.04 -28.32 -2.76
C ASP A 199 0.58 -28.52 -4.15
#